data_06d124c978bd0563f042d76d6912fce6
#
_entry.id   06d124c978bd0563f042d76d6912fce6
#
_cell.length_a   1.000
_cell.length_b   1.000
_cell.length_c   1.000
_cell.angle_alpha   90.00
_cell.angle_beta   90.00
_cell.angle_gamma   90.00
#
_symmetry.space_group_name_H-M   'P 1'
#
loop_
_entity.id
_entity.type
_entity.pdbx_description
1 polymer ?
#
loop_
_entity_poly.entity_id
_entity_poly.type
_entity_poly.pdbx_seq_one_letter_code
_entity_poly.pdbx_strand_id
1 'polypeptide(L)'
;GQIEHLGRSYAATDTSNYSVVGFGDIVYTKSPTGDFPYGIIKQSHIQDNVAVSPLYGVYIPVNYWLGYILHTYFQYAVNVTNYLLPIVHKGAKNTINISNEVFLSNSLYLPMDEEEQKRISELFIVVDREISLLQKDLEQEKLKKKVLMQLLLTGIVRVSA
;
A
#
# COMPACT_ATOMS: atom_id res chain seq x y z
N GLY A 1 -5.66 2.18 -0.38
CA GLY A 1 -5.06 3.24 -0.98
C GLY A 1 -5.87 4.24 -1.75
N GLN A 2 -5.23 4.83 -2.76
CA GLN A 2 -5.86 5.91 -3.55
C GLN A 2 -7.02 5.43 -4.43
N ILE A 3 -7.10 4.15 -4.75
CA ILE A 3 -8.15 3.59 -5.61
C ILE A 3 -9.48 3.46 -4.87
N GLU A 4 -9.46 3.18 -3.57
CA GLU A 4 -10.67 3.00 -2.76
C GLU A 4 -11.43 4.30 -2.47
N HIS A 5 -10.77 5.46 -2.49
CA HIS A 5 -11.36 6.72 -2.06
C HIS A 5 -11.92 7.59 -3.17
N LEU A 6 -11.63 7.34 -4.43
CA LEU A 6 -11.96 8.29 -5.49
C LEU A 6 -13.28 8.01 -6.21
N GLY A 7 -13.84 6.80 -6.14
CA GLY A 7 -15.11 6.45 -6.81
C GLY A 7 -15.15 6.83 -8.31
N ARG A 8 -14.01 7.22 -8.90
CA ARG A 8 -13.87 7.67 -10.28
C ARG A 8 -12.86 6.80 -10.99
N SER A 9 -13.27 6.25 -12.12
CA SER A 9 -12.36 5.62 -13.06
C SER A 9 -11.67 6.70 -13.90
N TYR A 10 -10.34 6.72 -13.91
CA TYR A 10 -9.53 7.58 -14.78
C TYR A 10 -8.96 6.79 -15.96
N ALA A 11 -9.71 5.81 -16.45
CA ALA A 11 -9.31 5.04 -17.62
C ALA A 11 -9.26 5.95 -18.85
N ALA A 12 -8.20 5.81 -19.65
CA ALA A 12 -8.15 6.40 -20.99
C ALA A 12 -9.22 5.76 -21.88
N THR A 13 -9.54 6.42 -23.00
CA THR A 13 -10.51 5.90 -23.99
C THR A 13 -10.07 4.57 -24.60
N ASP A 14 -8.75 4.35 -24.72
CA ASP A 14 -8.13 3.08 -25.12
C ASP A 14 -7.41 2.46 -23.92
N THR A 15 -7.88 1.30 -23.52
CA THR A 15 -7.34 0.50 -22.41
C THR A 15 -6.67 -0.80 -22.85
N SER A 16 -6.41 -0.96 -24.15
CA SER A 16 -5.82 -2.18 -24.72
C SER A 16 -4.46 -2.55 -24.12
N ASN A 17 -3.70 -1.56 -23.65
CA ASN A 17 -2.38 -1.72 -23.02
C ASN A 17 -2.44 -1.78 -21.48
N TYR A 18 -3.63 -1.83 -20.89
CA TYR A 18 -3.77 -1.90 -19.43
C TYR A 18 -3.50 -3.32 -18.93
N SER A 19 -2.87 -3.40 -17.77
CA SER A 19 -2.66 -4.66 -17.06
C SER A 19 -3.81 -4.93 -16.11
N VAL A 20 -4.24 -6.19 -16.03
CA VAL A 20 -5.23 -6.63 -15.03
C VAL A 20 -4.50 -6.95 -13.73
N VAL A 21 -5.04 -6.47 -12.63
CA VAL A 21 -4.59 -6.74 -11.27
C VAL A 21 -5.67 -7.53 -10.56
N GLY A 22 -5.30 -8.71 -10.09
CA GLY A 22 -6.15 -9.56 -9.27
C GLY A 22 -5.88 -9.40 -7.77
N PHE A 23 -6.68 -10.10 -6.98
CA PHE A 23 -6.45 -10.20 -5.54
C PHE A 23 -5.12 -10.92 -5.27
N GLY A 24 -4.27 -10.32 -4.45
CA GLY A 24 -2.96 -10.88 -4.09
C GLY A 24 -1.80 -10.42 -4.97
N ASP A 25 -2.05 -9.80 -6.13
CA ASP A 25 -1.01 -9.31 -7.01
C ASP A 25 -0.23 -8.15 -6.39
N ILE A 26 1.05 -8.04 -6.72
CA ILE A 26 1.90 -6.91 -6.34
C ILE A 26 1.83 -5.84 -7.42
N VAL A 27 1.52 -4.63 -7.00
CA VAL A 27 1.46 -3.45 -7.87
C VAL A 27 2.56 -2.47 -7.48
N TYR A 28 3.35 -2.06 -8.46
CA TYR A 28 4.40 -1.07 -8.32
C TYR A 28 4.03 0.21 -9.08
N THR A 29 3.96 1.34 -8.38
CA THR A 29 3.76 2.66 -8.99
C THR A 29 5.13 3.20 -9.42
N LYS A 30 5.41 3.27 -10.71
CA LYS A 30 6.69 3.73 -11.26
C LYS A 30 6.82 5.27 -11.20
N SER A 31 6.44 5.88 -10.07
CA SER A 31 6.45 7.34 -9.88
C SER A 31 6.75 7.70 -8.44
N PRO A 32 7.60 8.71 -8.19
CA PRO A 32 7.80 9.25 -6.84
C PRO A 32 6.47 9.70 -6.24
N THR A 33 6.23 9.35 -4.98
CA THR A 33 4.99 9.66 -4.29
C THR A 33 5.28 9.90 -2.81
N GLY A 34 5.05 11.11 -2.30
CA GLY A 34 5.30 11.45 -0.90
C GLY A 34 6.72 11.08 -0.46
N ASP A 35 6.82 10.28 0.60
CA ASP A 35 8.09 9.84 1.17
C ASP A 35 8.77 8.69 0.38
N PHE A 36 8.16 8.24 -0.73
CA PHE A 36 8.64 7.15 -1.57
C PHE A 36 9.29 7.70 -2.86
N PRO A 37 10.60 8.00 -2.86
CA PRO A 37 11.29 8.61 -4.01
C PRO A 37 11.43 7.67 -5.21
N TYR A 38 11.20 6.37 -5.02
CA TYR A 38 11.24 5.34 -6.05
C TYR A 38 9.86 4.70 -6.32
N GLY A 39 8.77 5.33 -5.85
CA GLY A 39 7.41 4.80 -6.00
C GLY A 39 7.01 3.85 -4.90
N ILE A 40 5.80 3.34 -4.97
CA ILE A 40 5.17 2.50 -3.95
C ILE A 40 4.98 1.08 -4.49
N ILE A 41 5.30 0.09 -3.68
CA ILE A 41 5.06 -1.33 -3.97
C ILE A 41 4.05 -1.85 -2.95
N LYS A 42 2.92 -2.38 -3.42
CA LYS A 42 1.85 -2.90 -2.55
C LYS A 42 1.19 -4.13 -3.14
N GLN A 43 0.69 -5.01 -2.27
CA GLN A 43 -0.22 -6.09 -2.66
C GLN A 43 -1.64 -5.55 -2.85
N SER A 44 -2.34 -6.05 -3.86
CA SER A 44 -3.77 -5.79 -4.07
C SER A 44 -4.60 -6.60 -3.09
N HIS A 45 -5.49 -5.93 -2.35
CA HIS A 45 -6.47 -6.54 -1.46
C HIS A 45 -7.90 -6.36 -2.01
N ILE A 46 -8.02 -5.92 -3.27
CA ILE A 46 -9.31 -5.72 -3.93
C ILE A 46 -9.77 -7.08 -4.47
N GLN A 47 -10.99 -7.48 -4.12
CA GLN A 47 -11.55 -8.80 -4.51
C GLN A 47 -11.83 -8.87 -6.01
N ASP A 48 -12.24 -7.75 -6.62
CA ASP A 48 -12.52 -7.67 -8.05
C ASP A 48 -11.25 -7.39 -8.84
N ASN A 49 -11.17 -7.91 -10.05
CA ASN A 49 -10.11 -7.57 -10.97
C ASN A 49 -10.21 -6.11 -11.38
N VAL A 50 -9.12 -5.39 -11.30
CA VAL A 50 -9.03 -3.98 -11.71
C VAL A 50 -8.00 -3.79 -12.80
N ALA A 51 -8.25 -2.85 -13.71
CA ALA A 51 -7.31 -2.49 -14.77
C ALA A 51 -6.44 -1.31 -14.31
N VAL A 52 -5.13 -1.43 -14.49
CA VAL A 52 -4.16 -0.37 -14.20
C VAL A 52 -3.39 0.01 -15.47
N SER A 53 -3.03 1.29 -15.58
CA SER A 53 -2.32 1.80 -16.74
C SER A 53 -0.90 1.18 -16.85
N PRO A 54 -0.25 1.23 -18.04
CA PRO A 54 1.10 0.74 -18.25
C PRO A 54 2.20 1.42 -17.39
N LEU A 55 1.85 2.53 -16.72
CA LEU A 55 2.74 3.19 -15.78
C LEU A 55 2.96 2.39 -14.48
N TYR A 56 2.15 1.35 -14.26
CA TYR A 56 2.29 0.43 -13.14
C TYR A 56 2.98 -0.85 -13.57
N GLY A 57 3.82 -1.40 -12.70
CA GLY A 57 4.25 -2.79 -12.79
C GLY A 57 3.28 -3.69 -12.05
N VAL A 58 2.91 -4.82 -12.64
CA VAL A 58 2.06 -5.83 -12.00
C VAL A 58 2.83 -7.13 -11.96
N TYR A 59 2.93 -7.73 -10.78
CA TYR A 59 3.68 -8.95 -10.53
C TYR A 59 2.82 -9.93 -9.74
N ILE A 60 2.78 -11.17 -10.19
CA ILE A 60 2.03 -12.25 -9.56
C ILE A 60 3.00 -13.00 -8.63
N PRO A 61 2.85 -12.92 -7.30
CA PRO A 61 3.67 -13.70 -6.38
C PRO A 61 3.33 -15.19 -6.49
N VAL A 62 4.27 -16.07 -6.12
CA VAL A 62 4.08 -17.51 -6.17
C VAL A 62 2.86 -17.98 -5.36
N ASN A 63 2.62 -17.30 -4.24
CA ASN A 63 1.41 -17.48 -3.43
C ASN A 63 1.05 -16.17 -2.71
N TYR A 64 -0.15 -16.13 -2.12
CA TYR A 64 -0.66 -14.97 -1.39
C TYR A 64 0.24 -14.55 -0.22
N TRP A 65 0.77 -15.52 0.52
CA TRP A 65 1.55 -15.26 1.73
C TRP A 65 2.87 -14.57 1.43
N LEU A 66 3.57 -15.01 0.37
CA LEU A 66 4.76 -14.33 -0.11
C LEU A 66 4.45 -12.90 -0.56
N GLY A 67 3.33 -12.71 -1.25
CA GLY A 67 2.85 -11.38 -1.64
C GLY A 67 2.63 -10.49 -0.42
N TYR A 68 2.06 -11.03 0.65
CA TYR A 68 1.83 -10.27 1.89
C TYR A 68 3.12 -9.90 2.61
N ILE A 69 4.10 -10.80 2.65
CA ILE A 69 5.44 -10.53 3.19
C ILE A 69 6.11 -9.39 2.41
N LEU A 70 6.07 -9.45 1.08
CA LEU A 70 6.60 -8.38 0.22
C LEU A 70 5.87 -7.06 0.45
N HIS A 71 4.54 -7.10 0.56
CA HIS A 71 3.74 -5.92 0.89
C HIS A 71 4.20 -5.27 2.20
N THR A 72 4.33 -6.06 3.27
CA THR A 72 4.77 -5.59 4.59
C THR A 72 6.20 -5.06 4.54
N TYR A 73 7.11 -5.75 3.85
CA TYR A 73 8.49 -5.30 3.68
C TYR A 73 8.57 -3.94 2.99
N PHE A 74 7.81 -3.76 1.90
CA PHE A 74 7.81 -2.54 1.10
C PHE A 74 6.90 -1.41 1.63
N GLN A 75 6.25 -1.59 2.77
CA GLN A 75 5.56 -0.48 3.46
C GLN A 75 6.52 0.63 3.88
N TYR A 76 7.80 0.32 4.05
CA TYR A 76 8.82 1.28 4.46
C TYR A 76 9.60 1.82 3.26
N ALA A 77 9.62 3.14 3.10
CA ALA A 77 10.29 3.82 1.98
C ALA A 77 11.78 3.48 1.88
N VAL A 78 12.44 3.23 3.02
CA VAL A 78 13.85 2.80 3.07
C VAL A 78 14.05 1.45 2.37
N ASN A 79 13.14 0.50 2.57
CA ASN A 79 13.22 -0.82 1.94
C ASN A 79 12.99 -0.75 0.43
N VAL A 80 12.02 0.06 0.00
CA VAL A 80 11.79 0.35 -1.43
C VAL A 80 13.03 1.00 -2.04
N THR A 81 13.62 1.97 -1.36
CA THR A 81 14.83 2.65 -1.81
C THR A 81 16.00 1.68 -1.91
N ASN A 82 16.27 0.88 -0.89
CA ASN A 82 17.37 -0.09 -0.90
C ASN A 82 17.21 -1.14 -2.00
N TYR A 83 15.98 -1.55 -2.29
CA TYR A 83 15.69 -2.50 -3.36
C TYR A 83 15.87 -1.88 -4.75
N LEU A 84 15.38 -0.67 -4.97
CA LEU A 84 15.31 -0.06 -6.29
C LEU A 84 16.55 0.76 -6.67
N LEU A 85 17.21 1.40 -5.70
CA LEU A 85 18.37 2.27 -5.95
C LEU A 85 19.47 1.62 -6.82
N PRO A 86 19.85 0.33 -6.62
CA PRO A 86 20.88 -0.30 -7.42
C PRO A 86 20.48 -0.57 -8.88
N ILE A 87 19.18 -0.65 -9.17
CA ILE A 87 18.64 -1.11 -10.45
C ILE A 87 17.87 -0.04 -11.23
N VAL A 88 17.61 1.12 -10.61
CA VAL A 88 16.83 2.20 -11.24
C VAL A 88 17.73 3.34 -11.65
N HIS A 89 17.66 3.71 -12.93
CA HIS A 89 18.21 4.96 -13.43
C HIS A 89 17.08 5.99 -13.54
N LYS A 90 17.18 7.11 -12.81
CA LYS A 90 16.21 8.21 -12.91
C LYS A 90 16.36 8.87 -14.29
N GLY A 91 15.30 8.79 -15.09
CA GLY A 91 15.19 9.51 -16.34
C GLY A 91 14.88 11.01 -16.15
N ALA A 92 14.81 11.75 -17.26
CA ALA A 92 14.37 13.13 -17.26
C ALA A 92 12.93 13.22 -16.68
N LYS A 93 12.65 14.27 -15.92
CA LYS A 93 11.34 14.53 -15.26
C LYS A 93 10.94 13.56 -14.13
N ASN A 94 11.92 12.97 -13.40
CA ASN A 94 11.65 12.05 -12.28
C ASN A 94 10.81 10.81 -12.63
N THR A 95 10.66 10.46 -13.90
CA THR A 95 10.01 9.21 -14.28
C THR A 95 10.96 8.05 -14.03
N ILE A 96 10.42 7.02 -13.37
CA ILE A 96 11.15 5.77 -13.12
C ILE A 96 10.89 4.87 -14.31
N ASN A 97 11.88 4.77 -15.20
CA ASN A 97 11.81 3.86 -16.33
C ASN A 97 12.55 2.56 -15.96
N ILE A 98 11.78 1.52 -15.67
CA ILE A 98 12.29 0.20 -15.28
C ILE A 98 11.45 -0.88 -15.97
N SER A 99 12.12 -1.84 -16.63
CA SER A 99 11.45 -3.02 -17.17
C SER A 99 11.14 -4.03 -16.06
N ASN A 100 10.25 -4.97 -16.34
CA ASN A 100 9.90 -6.02 -15.38
C ASN A 100 11.10 -6.91 -15.06
N GLU A 101 11.93 -7.22 -16.06
CA GLU A 101 13.16 -8.02 -15.90
C GLU A 101 14.14 -7.32 -14.96
N VAL A 102 14.35 -6.02 -15.16
CA VAL A 102 15.23 -5.23 -14.29
C VAL A 102 14.66 -5.12 -12.87
N PHE A 103 13.35 -4.91 -12.73
CA PHE A 103 12.72 -4.90 -11.41
C PHE A 103 12.94 -6.23 -10.66
N LEU A 104 12.83 -7.35 -11.34
CA LEU A 104 13.02 -8.70 -10.76
C LEU A 104 14.50 -9.13 -10.66
N SER A 105 15.44 -8.34 -11.16
CA SER A 105 16.87 -8.72 -11.16
C SER A 105 17.55 -8.55 -9.81
N ASN A 106 16.97 -7.75 -8.90
CA ASN A 106 17.53 -7.61 -7.56
C ASN A 106 17.03 -8.72 -6.63
N SER A 107 17.83 -9.04 -5.62
CA SER A 107 17.57 -10.15 -4.70
C SER A 107 17.05 -9.67 -3.36
N LEU A 108 16.15 -10.46 -2.79
CA LEU A 108 15.68 -10.33 -1.42
C LEU A 108 15.86 -11.66 -0.69
N TYR A 109 16.20 -11.58 0.60
CA TYR A 109 16.20 -12.75 1.46
C TYR A 109 14.76 -12.98 1.96
N LEU A 110 14.16 -14.07 1.49
CA LEU A 110 12.77 -14.42 1.76
C LEU A 110 12.68 -15.84 2.29
N PRO A 111 11.73 -16.17 3.16
CA PRO A 111 11.45 -17.54 3.55
C PRO A 111 11.05 -18.34 2.29
N MET A 112 11.59 -19.53 2.11
CA MET A 112 11.32 -20.38 0.95
C MET A 112 10.19 -21.38 1.20
N ASP A 113 9.97 -21.74 2.47
CA ASP A 113 8.93 -22.68 2.88
C ASP A 113 7.55 -21.96 2.95
N GLU A 114 6.53 -22.55 2.33
CA GLU A 114 5.20 -21.94 2.25
C GLU A 114 4.51 -21.88 3.61
N GLU A 115 4.70 -22.88 4.47
CA GLU A 115 4.13 -22.87 5.81
C GLU A 115 4.79 -21.79 6.69
N GLU A 116 6.08 -21.56 6.53
CA GLU A 116 6.79 -20.45 7.17
C GLU A 116 6.25 -19.11 6.68
N GLN A 117 6.12 -18.93 5.35
CA GLN A 117 5.54 -17.73 4.74
C GLN A 117 4.14 -17.45 5.30
N LYS A 118 3.30 -18.48 5.40
CA LYS A 118 1.95 -18.37 5.94
C LYS A 118 1.96 -17.91 7.40
N ARG A 119 2.75 -18.54 8.25
CA ARG A 119 2.83 -18.18 9.68
C ARG A 119 3.31 -16.74 9.89
N ILE A 120 4.33 -16.33 9.13
CA ILE A 120 4.83 -14.95 9.17
C ILE A 120 3.74 -13.97 8.75
N SER A 121 3.05 -14.26 7.65
CA SER A 121 2.00 -13.39 7.12
C SER A 121 0.80 -13.30 8.06
N GLU A 122 0.36 -14.42 8.64
CA GLU A 122 -0.72 -14.44 9.63
C GLU A 122 -0.40 -13.57 10.85
N LEU A 123 0.85 -13.60 11.32
CA LEU A 123 1.31 -12.74 12.39
C LEU A 123 1.20 -11.25 12.02
N PHE A 124 1.68 -10.87 10.84
CA PHE A 124 1.58 -9.49 10.37
C PHE A 124 0.12 -9.05 10.18
N ILE A 125 -0.74 -9.92 9.61
CA ILE A 125 -2.18 -9.63 9.43
C ILE A 125 -2.85 -9.33 10.77
N VAL A 126 -2.54 -10.11 11.81
CA VAL A 126 -3.09 -9.88 13.16
C VAL A 126 -2.64 -8.53 13.71
N VAL A 127 -1.35 -8.22 13.61
CA VAL A 127 -0.79 -6.95 14.09
C VAL A 127 -1.35 -5.76 13.32
N ASP A 128 -1.44 -5.84 11.99
CA ASP A 128 -2.02 -4.79 11.15
C ASP A 128 -3.50 -4.54 11.47
N ARG A 129 -4.24 -5.61 11.75
CA ARG A 129 -5.63 -5.51 12.20
C ARG A 129 -5.74 -4.81 13.55
N GLU A 130 -4.88 -5.15 14.50
CA GLU A 130 -4.85 -4.50 15.83
C GLU A 130 -4.53 -3.01 15.69
N ILE A 131 -3.51 -2.66 14.92
CA ILE A 131 -3.15 -1.27 14.63
C ILE A 131 -4.34 -0.53 14.02
N SER A 132 -5.03 -1.13 13.05
CA SER A 132 -6.20 -0.52 12.41
C SER A 132 -7.35 -0.28 13.40
N LEU A 133 -7.59 -1.20 14.31
CA LEU A 133 -8.60 -1.06 15.37
C LEU A 133 -8.24 0.08 16.33
N LEU A 134 -7.00 0.11 16.81
CA LEU A 134 -6.51 1.16 17.71
C LEU A 134 -6.56 2.54 17.06
N GLN A 135 -6.27 2.64 15.76
CA GLN A 135 -6.42 3.89 15.01
C GLN A 135 -7.86 4.37 14.94
N LYS A 136 -8.82 3.46 14.71
CA LYS A 136 -10.26 3.79 14.73
C LYS A 136 -10.71 4.26 16.10
N ASP A 137 -10.28 3.58 17.15
CA ASP A 137 -10.60 3.97 18.52
C ASP A 137 -10.03 5.35 18.86
N LEU A 138 -8.79 5.62 18.45
CA LEU A 138 -8.17 6.94 18.63
C LEU A 138 -8.98 8.05 17.92
N GLU A 139 -9.44 7.82 16.69
CA GLU A 139 -10.25 8.79 15.98
C GLU A 139 -11.63 9.02 16.66
N GLN A 140 -12.24 7.97 17.20
CA GLN A 140 -13.48 8.11 17.97
C GLN A 140 -13.26 8.92 19.25
N GLU A 141 -12.18 8.67 19.98
CA GLU A 141 -11.86 9.43 21.20
C GLU A 141 -11.53 10.91 20.89
N LYS A 142 -10.85 11.18 19.77
CA LYS A 142 -10.65 12.56 19.29
C LYS A 142 -11.98 13.26 18.98
N LEU A 143 -12.91 12.55 18.35
CA LEU A 143 -14.24 13.08 18.05
C LEU A 143 -15.04 13.35 19.32
N LYS A 144 -15.04 12.42 20.28
CA LYS A 144 -15.68 12.60 21.60
C LYS A 144 -15.11 13.83 22.32
N LYS A 145 -13.78 13.96 22.36
CA LYS A 145 -13.11 15.14 22.94
C LYS A 145 -13.59 16.43 22.27
N LYS A 146 -13.66 16.47 20.94
CA LYS A 146 -14.10 17.63 20.18
C LYS A 146 -15.55 18.01 20.53
N VAL A 147 -16.45 17.01 20.59
CA VAL A 147 -17.88 17.24 20.94
C VAL A 147 -18.00 17.75 22.38
N LEU A 148 -17.31 17.13 23.34
CA LEU A 148 -17.32 17.59 24.74
C LEU A 148 -16.81 19.02 24.88
N MET A 149 -15.72 19.36 24.20
CA MET A 149 -15.21 20.73 24.19
C MET A 149 -16.26 21.72 23.68
N GLN A 150 -16.95 21.42 22.60
CA GLN A 150 -18.01 22.27 22.06
C GLN A 150 -19.16 22.44 23.04
N LEU A 151 -19.65 21.34 23.63
CA LEU A 151 -20.79 21.36 24.57
C LEU A 151 -20.47 22.14 25.86
N LEU A 152 -19.27 21.92 26.41
CA LEU A 152 -18.85 22.56 27.67
C LEU A 152 -18.47 24.03 27.48
N LEU A 153 -17.71 24.36 26.43
CA LEU A 153 -17.25 25.74 26.21
C LEU A 153 -18.34 26.66 25.73
N THR A 154 -19.36 26.13 25.04
CA THR A 154 -20.54 26.91 24.64
C THR A 154 -21.60 27.03 25.76
N GLY A 155 -21.42 26.31 26.89
CA GLY A 155 -22.35 26.31 28.02
C GLY A 155 -23.65 25.55 27.80
N ILE A 156 -23.75 24.77 26.69
CA ILE A 156 -24.88 23.88 26.41
C ILE A 156 -24.97 22.78 27.49
N VAL A 157 -23.83 22.28 27.92
CA VAL A 157 -23.74 21.35 29.07
C VAL A 157 -22.86 21.99 30.13
N ARG A 158 -23.27 21.89 31.38
CA ARG A 158 -22.50 22.37 32.52
C ARG A 158 -22.16 21.21 33.44
N VAL A 159 -20.97 21.23 33.98
CA VAL A 159 -20.55 20.31 35.03
C VAL A 159 -21.04 20.89 36.35
N SER A 160 -21.89 20.15 37.08
CA SER A 160 -22.25 20.54 38.45
C SER A 160 -21.03 20.43 39.36
N ALA A 161 -20.83 21.44 40.18
CA ALA A 161 -19.81 21.42 41.22
C ALA A 161 -20.17 20.38 42.29
#